data_fa90c18b64351cecbac4ed2c0d9c9786
#
_entry.id   fa90c18b64351cecbac4ed2c0d9c9786
#
_cell.length_a   1.000
_cell.length_b   1.000
_cell.length_c   1.000
_cell.angle_alpha   90.00
_cell.angle_beta   90.00
_cell.angle_gamma   90.00
#
_symmetry.space_group_name_H-M   'P 1'
#
loop_
_entity.id
_entity.type
_entity.pdbx_description
1 polymer ?
#
loop_
_entity_poly.entity_id
_entity_poly.type
_entity_poly.pdbx_seq_one_letter_code
_entity_poly.pdbx_strand_id
1 'polypeptide(L)'
;MKEEMKINILFGTESGGGELTAEDIADSLSPHHETQIQNMSDTDVNALDKDAFYIMICSTYGEGELPYSAQPFHAALLSEKPNLAGLRYAMFGRGDSAYLKTYSRGSEIIDEALTALGATRVGAIGRHDASDMSVTDELAVTWANSILADI
;
A
#
# COMPACT_ATOMS: atom_id res chain seq x y z
N MET A 1 10.55 -23.68 -0.69
CA MET A 1 11.22 -22.37 -0.61
C MET A 1 10.68 -21.47 -1.72
N LYS A 2 10.28 -20.25 -1.38
CA LYS A 2 9.75 -19.34 -2.38
C LYS A 2 10.87 -18.70 -3.18
N GLU A 3 10.63 -18.49 -4.46
CA GLU A 3 11.58 -17.81 -5.32
C GLU A 3 11.68 -16.33 -4.96
N GLU A 4 12.82 -15.73 -5.27
CA GLU A 4 12.99 -14.30 -5.14
C GLU A 4 12.02 -13.57 -6.06
N MET A 5 11.32 -12.55 -5.51
CA MET A 5 10.39 -11.73 -6.26
C MET A 5 10.87 -10.29 -6.31
N LYS A 6 10.43 -9.57 -7.32
CA LYS A 6 10.57 -8.12 -7.35
C LYS A 6 9.36 -7.54 -6.64
N ILE A 7 9.61 -6.81 -5.57
CA ILE A 7 8.56 -6.23 -4.73
C ILE A 7 8.72 -4.71 -4.72
N ASN A 8 7.70 -4.01 -5.20
CA ASN A 8 7.67 -2.56 -5.21
C ASN A 8 6.72 -2.09 -4.09
N ILE A 9 7.22 -1.26 -3.20
CA ILE A 9 6.45 -0.77 -2.06
C ILE A 9 6.13 0.70 -2.33
N LEU A 10 4.84 1.00 -2.51
CA LEU A 10 4.37 2.36 -2.75
C LEU A 10 3.67 2.88 -1.50
N PHE A 11 3.99 4.10 -1.10
CA PHE A 11 3.36 4.68 0.09
C PHE A 11 2.69 6.01 -0.23
N GLY A 12 1.53 6.23 0.37
CA GLY A 12 0.83 7.50 0.39
C GLY A 12 0.76 7.99 1.82
N THR A 13 1.27 9.19 2.08
CA THR A 13 1.40 9.70 3.44
C THR A 13 1.17 11.20 3.50
N GLU A 14 0.73 11.69 4.65
CA GLU A 14 0.59 13.11 4.94
C GLU A 14 1.84 13.66 5.63
N SER A 15 2.36 12.90 6.62
CA SER A 15 3.43 13.37 7.49
C SER A 15 4.64 12.44 7.55
N GLY A 16 4.75 11.46 6.65
CA GLY A 16 5.91 10.59 6.57
C GLY A 16 5.79 9.25 7.27
N GLY A 17 4.71 9.00 8.02
CA GLY A 17 4.53 7.71 8.71
C GLY A 17 4.45 6.52 7.77
N GLY A 18 3.83 6.70 6.60
CA GLY A 18 3.75 5.65 5.59
C GLY A 18 5.12 5.27 5.03
N GLU A 19 6.02 6.25 4.89
CA GLU A 19 7.37 5.99 4.43
C GLU A 19 8.14 5.13 5.43
N LEU A 20 8.02 5.44 6.73
CA LEU A 20 8.68 4.64 7.77
C LEU A 20 8.18 3.20 7.76
N THR A 21 6.88 3.01 7.61
CA THR A 21 6.29 1.67 7.50
C THR A 21 6.84 0.92 6.28
N ALA A 22 6.95 1.61 5.15
CA ALA A 22 7.51 1.03 3.93
C ALA A 22 8.96 0.60 4.12
N GLU A 23 9.77 1.42 4.79
CA GLU A 23 11.17 1.10 5.07
C GLU A 23 11.30 -0.15 5.94
N ASP A 24 10.47 -0.29 6.96
CA ASP A 24 10.50 -1.45 7.85
C ASP A 24 10.09 -2.74 7.12
N ILE A 25 9.09 -2.66 6.24
CA ILE A 25 8.70 -3.80 5.41
C ILE A 25 9.84 -4.18 4.46
N ALA A 26 10.45 -3.19 3.81
CA ALA A 26 11.56 -3.44 2.89
C ALA A 26 12.75 -4.09 3.61
N ASP A 27 13.09 -3.61 4.80
CA ASP A 27 14.18 -4.18 5.58
C ASP A 27 13.93 -5.65 5.93
N SER A 28 12.69 -6.00 6.19
CA SER A 28 12.31 -7.39 6.48
C SER A 28 12.37 -8.29 5.25
N LEU A 29 12.03 -7.76 4.08
CA LEU A 29 11.91 -8.56 2.85
C LEU A 29 13.17 -8.59 2.01
N SER A 30 14.03 -7.57 2.10
CA SER A 30 15.19 -7.44 1.23
C SER A 30 16.21 -8.59 1.32
N PRO A 31 16.36 -9.31 2.43
CA PRO A 31 17.24 -10.48 2.44
C PRO A 31 16.81 -11.59 1.48
N HIS A 32 15.55 -11.65 1.10
CA HIS A 32 14.99 -12.73 0.29
C HIS A 32 14.39 -12.28 -1.03
N HIS A 33 14.20 -10.96 -1.22
CA HIS A 33 13.53 -10.41 -2.40
C HIS A 33 14.18 -9.09 -2.83
N GLU A 34 14.01 -8.73 -4.09
CA GLU A 34 14.41 -7.42 -4.58
C GLU A 34 13.32 -6.41 -4.21
N THR A 35 13.65 -5.42 -3.39
CA THR A 35 12.67 -4.44 -2.92
C THR A 35 13.02 -3.04 -3.39
N GLN A 36 11.98 -2.26 -3.74
CA GLN A 36 12.09 -0.83 -4.04
C GLN A 36 10.98 -0.10 -3.31
N ILE A 37 11.29 1.09 -2.81
CA ILE A 37 10.32 1.95 -2.14
C ILE A 37 10.13 3.20 -2.97
N GLN A 38 8.88 3.61 -3.18
CA GLN A 38 8.56 4.80 -3.94
C GLN A 38 7.35 5.51 -3.35
N ASN A 39 7.39 6.84 -3.33
CA ASN A 39 6.24 7.65 -2.94
C ASN A 39 5.20 7.59 -4.07
N MET A 40 3.94 7.44 -3.71
CA MET A 40 2.85 7.43 -4.69
C MET A 40 2.85 8.70 -5.54
N SER A 41 3.24 9.85 -4.98
CA SER A 41 3.30 11.10 -5.72
C SER A 41 4.33 11.10 -6.85
N ASP A 42 5.32 10.22 -6.78
CA ASP A 42 6.38 10.09 -7.77
C ASP A 42 6.17 8.90 -8.72
N THR A 43 5.02 8.26 -8.63
CA THR A 43 4.75 7.02 -9.36
C THR A 43 3.95 7.31 -10.63
N ASP A 44 4.45 6.81 -11.78
CA ASP A 44 3.74 6.86 -13.05
C ASP A 44 2.81 5.64 -13.14
N VAL A 45 1.50 5.89 -13.11
CA VAL A 45 0.51 4.80 -13.14
C VAL A 45 0.53 4.02 -14.46
N ASN A 46 1.05 4.61 -15.54
CA ASN A 46 1.18 3.94 -16.82
C ASN A 46 2.44 3.07 -16.92
N ALA A 47 3.34 3.18 -15.94
CA ALA A 47 4.60 2.45 -15.93
C ALA A 47 4.65 1.37 -14.84
N LEU A 48 3.51 1.00 -14.26
CA LEU A 48 3.46 -0.06 -13.25
C LEU A 48 3.86 -1.40 -13.86
N ASP A 49 4.73 -2.12 -13.15
CA ASP A 49 5.31 -3.38 -13.63
C ASP A 49 4.44 -4.56 -13.23
N LYS A 50 3.77 -5.18 -14.20
CA LYS A 50 2.88 -6.32 -13.93
C LYS A 50 3.62 -7.58 -13.52
N ASP A 51 4.94 -7.63 -13.74
CA ASP A 51 5.77 -8.76 -13.31
C ASP A 51 6.24 -8.62 -11.86
N ALA A 52 6.05 -7.45 -11.26
CA ALA A 52 6.39 -7.21 -9.87
C ALA A 52 5.16 -7.40 -8.98
N PHE A 53 5.41 -7.71 -7.71
CA PHE A 53 4.37 -7.69 -6.69
C PHE A 53 4.42 -6.34 -5.98
N TYR A 54 3.26 -5.71 -5.80
CA TYR A 54 3.18 -4.40 -5.16
C TYR A 54 2.66 -4.50 -3.73
N ILE A 55 3.30 -3.78 -2.83
CA ILE A 55 2.76 -3.56 -1.49
C ILE A 55 2.41 -2.08 -1.42
N MET A 56 1.13 -1.80 -1.22
CA MET A 56 0.62 -0.44 -1.15
C MET A 56 0.36 -0.08 0.30
N ILE A 57 0.86 1.08 0.73
CA ILE A 57 0.65 1.59 2.09
C ILE A 57 0.00 2.94 1.95
N CYS A 58 -1.18 3.12 2.53
CA CYS A 58 -1.90 4.38 2.42
C CYS A 58 -2.47 4.80 3.77
N SER A 59 -2.12 6.00 4.20
CA SER A 59 -2.70 6.61 5.39
C SER A 59 -4.06 7.23 5.05
N THR A 60 -4.90 7.39 6.06
CA THR A 60 -6.13 8.16 5.95
C THR A 60 -5.91 9.50 6.65
N TYR A 61 -6.24 10.58 5.96
CA TYR A 61 -6.10 11.94 6.50
C TYR A 61 -7.46 12.50 6.87
N GLY A 62 -7.53 13.21 8.01
CA GLY A 62 -8.74 13.87 8.45
C GLY A 62 -9.93 12.93 8.55
N GLU A 63 -11.03 13.25 7.91
CA GLU A 63 -12.30 12.51 7.96
C GLU A 63 -12.44 11.53 6.79
N GLY A 64 -11.39 10.86 6.41
CA GLY A 64 -11.43 9.87 5.34
C GLY A 64 -10.82 10.34 4.03
N GLU A 65 -10.07 11.42 4.07
CA GLU A 65 -9.41 11.97 2.89
C GLU A 65 -8.12 11.23 2.58
N LEU A 66 -7.73 11.26 1.31
CA LEU A 66 -6.44 10.74 0.91
C LEU A 66 -5.33 11.66 1.44
N PRO A 67 -4.20 11.08 1.92
CA PRO A 67 -3.06 11.89 2.30
C PRO A 67 -2.47 12.60 1.07
N TYR A 68 -1.75 13.68 1.32
CA TYR A 68 -1.22 14.55 0.27
C TYR A 68 -0.51 13.78 -0.85
N SER A 69 0.37 12.86 -0.50
CA SER A 69 1.19 12.17 -1.51
C SER A 69 0.41 11.11 -2.29
N ALA A 70 -0.76 10.68 -1.81
CA ALA A 70 -1.59 9.72 -2.54
C ALA A 70 -2.54 10.39 -3.52
N GLN A 71 -2.82 11.68 -3.37
CA GLN A 71 -3.78 12.40 -4.21
C GLN A 71 -3.42 12.38 -5.70
N PRO A 72 -2.19 12.73 -6.11
CA PRO A 72 -1.85 12.68 -7.54
C PRO A 72 -1.87 11.26 -8.11
N PHE A 73 -1.52 10.27 -7.32
CA PHE A 73 -1.58 8.87 -7.74
C PHE A 73 -3.02 8.45 -8.03
N HIS A 74 -3.92 8.76 -7.12
CA HIS A 74 -5.35 8.46 -7.29
C HIS A 74 -5.94 9.22 -8.49
N ALA A 75 -5.63 10.51 -8.62
CA ALA A 75 -6.11 11.31 -9.74
C ALA A 75 -5.63 10.75 -11.07
N ALA A 76 -4.38 10.29 -11.14
CA ALA A 76 -3.83 9.69 -12.35
C ALA A 76 -4.53 8.37 -12.70
N LEU A 77 -4.83 7.54 -11.70
CA LEU A 77 -5.58 6.30 -11.93
C LEU A 77 -6.93 6.58 -12.57
N LEU A 78 -7.61 7.63 -12.12
CA LEU A 78 -8.93 7.99 -12.64
C LEU A 78 -8.87 8.63 -14.03
N SER A 79 -7.85 9.44 -14.31
CA SER A 79 -7.74 10.16 -15.57
C SER A 79 -7.10 9.33 -16.68
N GLU A 80 -6.03 8.58 -16.36
CA GLU A 80 -5.29 7.79 -17.35
C GLU A 80 -5.90 6.42 -17.60
N LYS A 81 -6.59 5.87 -16.61
CA LYS A 81 -7.26 4.57 -16.66
C LYS A 81 -6.36 3.48 -17.25
N PRO A 82 -5.16 3.26 -16.67
CA PRO A 82 -4.27 2.22 -17.18
C PRO A 82 -4.92 0.85 -17.05
N ASN A 83 -4.59 -0.05 -17.98
CA ASN A 83 -5.05 -1.43 -17.89
C ASN A 83 -4.15 -2.17 -16.90
N LEU A 84 -4.67 -2.51 -15.73
CA LEU A 84 -3.91 -3.15 -14.67
C LEU A 84 -4.22 -4.64 -14.53
N ALA A 85 -4.85 -5.24 -15.54
CA ALA A 85 -5.09 -6.68 -15.56
C ALA A 85 -3.76 -7.43 -15.42
N GLY A 86 -3.68 -8.35 -14.47
CA GLY A 86 -2.45 -9.10 -14.20
C GLY A 86 -1.56 -8.50 -13.12
N LEU A 87 -1.79 -7.26 -12.72
CA LEU A 87 -1.07 -6.65 -11.60
C LEU A 87 -1.60 -7.23 -10.28
N ARG A 88 -0.69 -7.66 -9.40
CA ARG A 88 -1.04 -8.16 -8.07
C ARG A 88 -0.50 -7.23 -7.01
N TYR A 89 -1.27 -6.99 -5.98
CA TYR A 89 -0.86 -6.11 -4.90
C TYR A 89 -1.50 -6.51 -3.57
N ALA A 90 -0.89 -6.04 -2.49
CA ALA A 90 -1.47 -6.10 -1.16
C ALA A 90 -1.58 -4.67 -0.63
N MET A 91 -2.58 -4.41 0.20
CA MET A 91 -2.89 -3.08 0.71
C MET A 91 -2.79 -3.04 2.23
N PHE A 92 -2.08 -2.05 2.76
CA PHE A 92 -2.00 -1.78 4.19
C PHE A 92 -2.49 -0.36 4.45
N GLY A 93 -3.53 -0.23 5.27
CA GLY A 93 -4.11 1.05 5.63
C GLY A 93 -3.67 1.49 7.01
N ARG A 94 -3.35 2.78 7.15
CA ARG A 94 -3.08 3.42 8.43
C ARG A 94 -4.18 4.45 8.68
N GLY A 95 -4.75 4.44 9.88
CA GLY A 95 -5.81 5.36 10.22
C GLY A 95 -5.94 5.49 11.73
N ASP A 96 -6.94 6.25 12.17
CA ASP A 96 -7.24 6.45 13.59
C ASP A 96 -8.69 6.06 13.84
N SER A 97 -8.93 5.07 14.72
CA SER A 97 -10.27 4.60 15.03
C SER A 97 -11.12 5.64 15.78
N ALA A 98 -10.51 6.76 16.24
CA ALA A 98 -11.27 7.89 16.75
C ALA A 98 -12.21 8.47 15.68
N TYR A 99 -11.90 8.22 14.40
CA TYR A 99 -12.75 8.60 13.27
C TYR A 99 -13.44 7.35 12.73
N LEU A 100 -14.34 6.76 13.50
CA LEU A 100 -14.91 5.44 13.25
C LEU A 100 -15.44 5.21 11.83
N LYS A 101 -16.05 6.23 11.21
CA LYS A 101 -16.64 6.10 9.88
C LYS A 101 -15.61 6.18 8.75
N THR A 102 -14.40 6.66 9.06
CA THR A 102 -13.39 6.96 8.05
C THR A 102 -12.09 6.19 8.27
N TYR A 103 -12.06 5.34 9.30
CA TYR A 103 -10.89 4.52 9.63
C TYR A 103 -10.47 3.69 8.41
N SER A 104 -9.20 3.85 8.00
CA SER A 104 -8.64 3.14 6.84
C SER A 104 -9.30 3.51 5.49
N ARG A 105 -10.10 4.57 5.42
CA ARG A 105 -10.80 4.95 4.18
C ARG A 105 -9.82 5.30 3.06
N GLY A 106 -8.66 5.90 3.37
CA GLY A 106 -7.66 6.22 2.35
C GLY A 106 -7.21 4.99 1.59
N SER A 107 -6.91 3.89 2.29
CA SER A 107 -6.52 2.63 1.66
C SER A 107 -7.66 2.04 0.83
N GLU A 108 -8.90 2.15 1.30
CA GLU A 108 -10.06 1.65 0.57
C GLU A 108 -10.26 2.41 -0.75
N ILE A 109 -10.06 3.72 -0.76
CA ILE A 109 -10.20 4.53 -1.97
C ILE A 109 -9.19 4.09 -3.04
N ILE A 110 -7.94 3.89 -2.66
CA ILE A 110 -6.91 3.43 -3.60
C ILE A 110 -7.21 2.00 -4.06
N ASP A 111 -7.62 1.13 -3.14
CA ASP A 111 -7.97 -0.25 -3.46
C ASP A 111 -9.11 -0.31 -4.49
N GLU A 112 -10.16 0.47 -4.28
CA GLU A 112 -11.28 0.54 -5.21
C GLU A 112 -10.84 0.97 -6.62
N ALA A 113 -9.95 1.98 -6.70
CA ALA A 113 -9.46 2.46 -7.98
C ALA A 113 -8.61 1.41 -8.69
N LEU A 114 -7.74 0.71 -7.97
CA LEU A 114 -6.88 -0.33 -8.55
C LEU A 114 -7.70 -1.51 -9.04
N THR A 115 -8.65 -2.00 -8.25
CA THR A 115 -9.48 -3.15 -8.64
C THR A 115 -10.40 -2.81 -9.81
N ALA A 116 -10.89 -1.58 -9.88
CA ALA A 116 -11.71 -1.13 -11.00
C ALA A 116 -10.93 -1.15 -12.32
N LEU A 117 -9.60 -1.05 -12.27
CA LEU A 117 -8.73 -1.08 -13.45
C LEU A 117 -8.20 -2.49 -13.77
N GLY A 118 -8.61 -3.49 -13.01
CA GLY A 118 -8.26 -4.89 -13.27
C GLY A 118 -7.20 -5.50 -12.38
N ALA A 119 -6.61 -4.73 -11.48
CA ALA A 119 -5.62 -5.26 -10.54
C ALA A 119 -6.27 -6.21 -9.52
N THR A 120 -5.50 -7.18 -9.04
CA THR A 120 -5.97 -8.17 -8.09
C THR A 120 -5.30 -7.97 -6.74
N ARG A 121 -6.11 -7.75 -5.70
CA ARG A 121 -5.58 -7.68 -4.34
C ARG A 121 -5.39 -9.08 -3.78
N VAL A 122 -4.23 -9.31 -3.18
CA VAL A 122 -3.91 -10.56 -2.49
C VAL A 122 -4.21 -10.36 -1.00
N GLY A 123 -5.09 -11.18 -0.46
CA GLY A 123 -5.46 -11.12 0.95
C GLY A 123 -6.36 -9.94 1.30
N ALA A 124 -6.69 -9.82 2.58
CA ALA A 124 -7.47 -8.71 3.09
C ALA A 124 -6.60 -7.46 3.28
N ILE A 125 -7.24 -6.30 3.31
CA ILE A 125 -6.53 -5.05 3.64
C ILE A 125 -6.01 -5.15 5.07
N GLY A 126 -4.69 -5.00 5.25
CA GLY A 126 -4.08 -4.86 6.56
C GLY A 126 -4.38 -3.48 7.12
N ARG A 127 -4.57 -3.36 8.42
CA ARG A 127 -4.91 -2.07 9.03
C ARG A 127 -4.16 -1.85 10.33
N HIS A 128 -3.73 -0.63 10.54
CA HIS A 128 -3.18 -0.18 11.81
C HIS A 128 -3.95 1.04 12.29
N ASP A 129 -4.34 1.01 13.55
CA ASP A 129 -5.06 2.09 14.22
C ASP A 129 -4.04 2.97 14.96
N ALA A 130 -3.94 4.24 14.59
CA ALA A 130 -3.01 5.17 15.23
C ALA A 130 -3.34 5.44 16.69
N SER A 131 -4.57 5.16 17.13
CA SER A 131 -4.95 5.27 18.54
C SER A 131 -4.52 4.05 19.37
N ASP A 132 -4.09 2.97 18.71
CA ASP A 132 -3.57 1.77 19.36
C ASP A 132 -2.11 2.01 19.77
N MET A 133 -1.75 1.61 20.98
CA MET A 133 -0.38 1.74 21.47
C MET A 133 0.58 0.69 20.89
N SER A 134 0.08 -0.24 20.09
CA SER A 134 0.92 -1.24 19.44
C SER A 134 1.86 -0.58 18.44
N VAL A 135 3.02 -1.22 18.18
CA VAL A 135 4.01 -0.69 17.26
C VAL A 135 3.58 -0.98 15.83
N THR A 136 3.35 0.08 15.05
CA THR A 136 2.91 -0.02 13.65
C THR A 136 3.82 -0.92 12.84
N ASP A 137 5.12 -0.79 13.04
CA ASP A 137 6.13 -1.45 12.22
C ASP A 137 6.07 -2.96 12.37
N GLU A 138 5.87 -3.45 13.59
CA GLU A 138 5.76 -4.89 13.85
C GLU A 138 4.52 -5.48 13.20
N LEU A 139 3.39 -4.78 13.28
CA LEU A 139 2.14 -5.22 12.66
C LEU A 139 2.27 -5.26 11.15
N ALA A 140 2.86 -4.24 10.55
CA ALA A 140 3.01 -4.15 9.11
C ALA A 140 3.96 -5.22 8.57
N VAL A 141 5.08 -5.45 9.26
CA VAL A 141 6.05 -6.49 8.88
C VAL A 141 5.43 -7.88 8.98
N THR A 142 4.73 -8.16 10.07
CA THR A 142 4.04 -9.44 10.26
C THR A 142 3.00 -9.65 9.16
N TRP A 143 2.21 -8.62 8.87
CA TRP A 143 1.22 -8.67 7.80
C TRP A 143 1.85 -8.95 6.45
N ALA A 144 2.92 -8.23 6.10
CA ALA A 144 3.60 -8.40 4.81
C ALA A 144 4.15 -9.81 4.63
N ASN A 145 4.78 -10.37 5.66
CA ASN A 145 5.29 -11.73 5.61
C ASN A 145 4.16 -12.76 5.48
N SER A 146 3.03 -12.51 6.13
CA SER A 146 1.84 -13.35 6.02
C SER A 146 1.28 -13.34 4.59
N ILE A 147 1.22 -12.17 3.96
CA ILE A 147 0.75 -12.04 2.57
C ILE A 147 1.66 -12.81 1.62
N LEU A 148 2.98 -12.68 1.76
CA LEU A 148 3.92 -13.38 0.88
C LEU A 148 3.87 -14.89 1.07
N ALA A 149 3.49 -15.37 2.25
CA ALA A 149 3.32 -16.80 2.49
C ALA A 149 2.15 -17.38 1.69
N ASP A 150 1.20 -16.55 1.28
CA ASP A 150 -0.01 -16.97 0.56
C ASP A 150 0.12 -16.92 -0.96
N ILE A 151 1.24 -16.45 -1.49
CA ILE A 151 1.40 -16.33 -2.95
C ILE A 151 2.48 -17.25 -3.52
#